data_da3f807683e312a2574fc845deeb68a1
#
_entry.id   da3f807683e312a2574fc845deeb68a1
#
_cell.length_a   1.000
_cell.length_b   1.000
_cell.length_c   1.000
_cell.angle_alpha   90.00
_cell.angle_beta   90.00
_cell.angle_gamma   90.00
#
_symmetry.space_group_name_H-M   'P 1'
#
loop_
_entity.id
_entity.type
_entity.pdbx_description
1 polymer ?
#
loop_
_entity_poly.entity_id
_entity_poly.type
_entity_poly.pdbx_seq_one_letter_code
_entity_poly.pdbx_strand_id
1 'polypeptide(L)'
;SENIDFVCFDRGALPDSWFFDTNGFNYDSNLYNEENWNKVLSKSQILECKEYINSIIDGNNFLEKQGKRNFNYLKDKFFVNDKKIVFVPLQVESDTVIKYFTYKPFDWSGFLDIINDMAFKLRQTHIFLVKKHPLSLKIAKSKYKNLNFISNKTNIIDAISLCDVVVTLNSGVGLYAMIMNKPCINCANAFYNFQGLNFQAHNSDELLRFLVSDLKIDYNKVLKFIWYLKNNFYSFGKSYYKKSFNNGRFYNKVYKIDFYKIVLENQCFLDVKNIDKVSY
;
A
#
# COMPACT_ATOMS: atom_id res chain seq x y z
N SER A 1 -32.07 1.52 -15.27
CA SER A 1 -31.11 0.78 -14.41
C SER A 1 -31.80 0.45 -13.11
N GLU A 2 -31.91 -0.82 -12.80
CA GLU A 2 -32.40 -1.28 -11.51
C GLU A 2 -31.40 -0.80 -10.44
N ASN A 3 -31.87 -0.08 -9.42
CA ASN A 3 -31.06 0.22 -8.24
C ASN A 3 -30.88 -1.09 -7.46
N ILE A 4 -29.74 -1.72 -7.61
CA ILE A 4 -29.38 -2.90 -6.83
C ILE A 4 -28.53 -2.42 -5.66
N ASP A 5 -29.00 -2.67 -4.44
CA ASP A 5 -28.18 -2.46 -3.24
C ASP A 5 -27.02 -3.43 -3.24
N PHE A 6 -25.80 -2.92 -3.04
CA PHE A 6 -24.59 -3.74 -2.99
C PHE A 6 -23.70 -3.32 -1.81
N VAL A 7 -22.87 -4.25 -1.38
CA VAL A 7 -21.81 -3.99 -0.41
C VAL A 7 -20.49 -4.50 -0.98
N CYS A 8 -19.54 -3.62 -1.16
CA CYS A 8 -18.16 -4.01 -1.45
C CYS A 8 -17.49 -4.46 -0.15
N PHE A 9 -16.91 -5.65 -0.19
CA PHE A 9 -16.19 -6.22 0.94
C PHE A 9 -14.84 -6.74 0.50
N ASP A 10 -13.77 -6.23 1.11
CA ASP A 10 -12.39 -6.70 0.85
C ASP A 10 -11.48 -6.37 2.03
N ARG A 11 -10.23 -6.82 1.94
CA ARG A 11 -9.19 -6.46 2.91
C ARG A 11 -8.87 -4.98 2.84
N GLY A 12 -8.78 -4.36 4.01
CA GLY A 12 -8.25 -3.01 4.14
C GLY A 12 -6.72 -2.98 3.98
N ALA A 13 -6.15 -1.80 3.95
CA ALA A 13 -4.70 -1.60 3.77
C ALA A 13 -3.89 -1.68 5.08
N LEU A 14 -4.55 -1.71 6.23
CA LEU A 14 -3.92 -1.90 7.55
C LEU A 14 -3.93 -3.38 7.95
N PRO A 15 -3.03 -3.83 8.83
CA PRO A 15 -3.03 -5.21 9.32
C PRO A 15 -4.38 -5.61 9.91
N ASP A 16 -4.84 -6.83 9.59
CA ASP A 16 -6.11 -7.41 10.04
C ASP A 16 -7.36 -6.57 9.72
N SER A 17 -7.24 -5.57 8.84
CA SER A 17 -8.34 -4.68 8.48
C SER A 17 -9.15 -5.20 7.29
N TRP A 18 -10.44 -4.86 7.33
CA TRP A 18 -11.45 -5.16 6.33
C TRP A 18 -12.34 -3.94 6.15
N PHE A 19 -12.92 -3.75 4.97
CA PHE A 19 -13.92 -2.70 4.77
C PHE A 19 -15.23 -3.28 4.25
N PHE A 20 -16.30 -2.62 4.61
CA PHE A 20 -17.64 -2.79 4.06
C PHE A 20 -18.07 -1.42 3.53
N ASP A 21 -18.40 -1.35 2.27
CA ASP A 21 -18.63 -0.08 1.58
C ASP A 21 -19.79 -0.22 0.59
N THR A 22 -20.82 0.59 0.72
CA THR A 22 -21.97 0.61 -0.17
C THR A 22 -21.86 1.69 -1.25
N ASN A 23 -20.80 2.54 -1.20
CA ASN A 23 -20.61 3.66 -2.12
C ASN A 23 -19.62 3.38 -3.25
N GLY A 24 -18.76 2.36 -3.09
CA GLY A 24 -17.77 2.06 -4.10
C GLY A 24 -16.72 1.07 -3.65
N PHE A 25 -15.72 0.87 -4.51
CA PHE A 25 -14.59 -0.02 -4.24
C PHE A 25 -13.29 0.74 -4.37
N ASN A 26 -12.45 0.72 -3.31
CA ASN A 26 -11.12 1.32 -3.32
C ASN A 26 -11.15 2.80 -3.73
N TYR A 27 -10.49 3.19 -4.82
CA TYR A 27 -10.42 4.58 -5.29
C TYR A 27 -11.80 5.23 -5.54
N ASP A 28 -12.78 4.46 -5.97
CA ASP A 28 -14.13 4.98 -6.27
C ASP A 28 -15.01 5.17 -5.03
N SER A 29 -14.52 4.85 -3.85
CA SER A 29 -15.26 5.00 -2.61
C SER A 29 -15.24 6.44 -2.09
N ASN A 30 -16.43 7.02 -1.87
CA ASN A 30 -16.56 8.33 -1.26
C ASN A 30 -16.14 8.35 0.23
N LEU A 31 -16.02 7.19 0.87
CA LEU A 31 -15.59 7.10 2.28
C LEU A 31 -14.13 7.54 2.47
N TYR A 32 -13.31 7.49 1.41
CA TYR A 32 -11.95 8.03 1.46
C TYR A 32 -11.86 9.55 1.23
N ASN A 33 -12.94 10.26 0.92
CA ASN A 33 -12.92 11.70 0.67
C ASN A 33 -12.27 12.47 1.82
N GLU A 34 -11.50 13.50 1.49
CA GLU A 34 -10.68 14.27 2.44
C GLU A 34 -11.51 14.87 3.59
N GLU A 35 -12.75 15.27 3.33
CA GLU A 35 -13.68 15.78 4.33
C GLU A 35 -14.01 14.79 5.46
N ASN A 36 -13.89 13.47 5.19
CA ASN A 36 -14.15 12.43 6.19
C ASN A 36 -13.01 12.29 7.19
N TRP A 37 -11.76 12.45 6.75
CA TRP A 37 -10.58 12.13 7.54
C TRP A 37 -9.71 13.34 7.93
N ASN A 38 -9.74 14.46 7.18
CA ASN A 38 -8.88 15.61 7.47
C ASN A 38 -9.43 16.48 8.60
N LYS A 39 -9.69 15.87 9.76
CA LYS A 39 -10.21 16.53 10.96
C LYS A 39 -9.09 16.75 11.98
N VAL A 40 -9.28 17.74 12.86
CA VAL A 40 -8.32 18.00 13.92
C VAL A 40 -8.32 16.84 14.92
N LEU A 41 -7.14 16.30 15.21
CA LEU A 41 -6.96 15.27 16.23
C LEU A 41 -6.52 15.91 17.56
N SER A 42 -7.03 15.37 18.67
CA SER A 42 -6.52 15.70 20.00
C SER A 42 -5.11 15.15 20.22
N LYS A 43 -4.41 15.64 21.22
CA LYS A 43 -3.07 15.14 21.59
C LYS A 43 -3.08 13.64 21.91
N SER A 44 -4.12 13.16 22.59
CA SER A 44 -4.27 11.73 22.92
C SER A 44 -4.48 10.86 21.66
N GLN A 45 -5.30 11.33 20.70
CA GLN A 45 -5.51 10.65 19.44
C GLN A 45 -4.24 10.57 18.58
N ILE A 46 -3.45 11.65 18.57
CA ILE A 46 -2.15 11.66 17.90
C ILE A 46 -1.20 10.64 18.52
N LEU A 47 -1.13 10.59 19.86
CA LEU A 47 -0.27 9.64 20.58
C LEU A 47 -0.69 8.19 20.26
N GLU A 48 -1.97 7.87 20.41
CA GLU A 48 -2.50 6.54 20.10
C GLU A 48 -2.24 6.15 18.64
N CYS A 49 -2.39 7.07 17.70
CA CYS A 49 -2.10 6.81 16.29
C CYS A 49 -0.61 6.50 16.07
N LYS A 50 0.30 7.23 16.71
CA LYS A 50 1.75 6.96 16.64
C LYS A 50 2.12 5.60 17.26
N GLU A 51 1.53 5.26 18.41
CA GLU A 51 1.72 3.94 19.04
C GLU A 51 1.24 2.81 18.12
N TYR A 52 0.09 2.98 17.47
CA TYR A 52 -0.41 2.03 16.49
C TYR A 52 0.52 1.89 15.29
N ILE A 53 1.01 3.00 14.73
CA ILE A 53 1.98 3.00 13.63
C ILE A 53 3.27 2.25 14.05
N ASN A 54 3.80 2.54 15.22
CA ASN A 54 4.98 1.85 15.73
C ASN A 54 4.73 0.35 15.89
N SER A 55 3.55 -0.06 16.37
CA SER A 55 3.19 -1.47 16.49
C SER A 55 3.16 -2.20 15.13
N ILE A 56 2.80 -1.51 14.04
CA ILE A 56 2.86 -2.07 12.68
C ILE A 56 4.32 -2.25 12.24
N ILE A 57 5.14 -1.22 12.43
CA ILE A 57 6.54 -1.21 11.98
C ILE A 57 7.38 -2.23 12.75
N ASP A 58 7.28 -2.22 14.10
CA ASP A 58 8.07 -3.06 14.99
C ASP A 58 7.56 -4.51 15.02
N GLY A 59 6.24 -4.69 14.99
CA GLY A 59 5.60 -6.00 14.99
C GLY A 59 5.74 -6.76 13.68
N ASN A 60 6.28 -6.14 12.63
CA ASN A 60 6.38 -6.73 11.29
C ASN A 60 5.04 -7.30 10.79
N ASN A 61 3.94 -6.64 11.19
CA ASN A 61 2.59 -7.02 10.84
C ASN A 61 2.19 -6.43 9.51
N PHE A 62 2.14 -7.26 8.47
CA PHE A 62 1.76 -6.89 7.12
C PHE A 62 0.74 -7.86 6.56
N LEU A 63 0.02 -7.41 5.54
CA LEU A 63 -0.94 -8.24 4.80
C LEU A 63 -0.29 -9.50 4.22
N GLU A 64 0.97 -9.41 3.82
CA GLU A 64 1.72 -10.52 3.24
C GLU A 64 2.94 -10.87 4.11
N LYS A 65 3.22 -12.18 4.22
CA LYS A 65 4.37 -12.68 4.99
C LYS A 65 5.67 -12.06 4.47
N GLN A 66 6.38 -11.38 5.36
CA GLN A 66 7.65 -10.76 5.07
C GLN A 66 8.84 -11.67 5.44
N GLY A 67 9.99 -11.41 4.81
CA GLY A 67 11.25 -12.00 5.24
C GLY A 67 11.74 -11.41 6.57
N LYS A 68 12.80 -12.01 7.12
CA LYS A 68 13.47 -11.47 8.31
C LYS A 68 14.04 -10.07 8.01
N ARG A 69 14.04 -9.20 9.01
CA ARG A 69 14.68 -7.89 8.96
C ARG A 69 16.18 -8.05 8.76
N ASN A 70 16.73 -7.31 7.80
CA ASN A 70 18.17 -7.28 7.52
C ASN A 70 18.57 -5.97 6.81
N PHE A 71 18.30 -4.86 7.48
CA PHE A 71 18.54 -3.51 6.95
C PHE A 71 20.01 -3.27 6.58
N ASN A 72 20.95 -3.69 7.44
CA ASN A 72 22.37 -3.47 7.21
C ASN A 72 22.85 -4.13 5.90
N TYR A 73 22.42 -5.35 5.63
CA TYR A 73 22.75 -6.02 4.36
C TYR A 73 22.27 -5.22 3.13
N LEU A 74 21.06 -4.67 3.20
CA LEU A 74 20.54 -3.86 2.09
C LEU A 74 21.33 -2.55 1.96
N LYS A 75 21.63 -1.92 3.09
CA LYS A 75 22.41 -0.68 3.13
C LYS A 75 23.81 -0.91 2.53
N ASP A 76 24.53 -1.91 2.99
CA ASP A 76 25.89 -2.21 2.51
C ASP A 76 25.92 -2.53 1.01
N LYS A 77 24.84 -3.14 0.51
CA LYS A 77 24.75 -3.53 -0.89
C LYS A 77 24.37 -2.42 -1.84
N PHE A 78 23.49 -1.51 -1.42
CA PHE A 78 22.86 -0.54 -2.32
C PHE A 78 23.10 0.92 -1.96
N PHE A 79 23.59 1.20 -0.76
CA PHE A 79 23.96 2.56 -0.39
C PHE A 79 25.32 2.93 -0.97
N VAL A 80 25.32 3.55 -2.14
CA VAL A 80 26.55 3.87 -2.90
C VAL A 80 26.53 5.35 -3.27
N ASN A 81 27.58 6.07 -2.88
CA ASN A 81 27.96 7.39 -3.42
C ASN A 81 26.84 8.43 -3.42
N ASP A 82 26.12 8.62 -2.31
CA ASP A 82 25.10 9.67 -2.13
C ASP A 82 23.96 9.67 -3.16
N LYS A 83 23.76 8.54 -3.89
CA LYS A 83 22.66 8.41 -4.82
C LYS A 83 21.34 8.23 -4.07
N LYS A 84 20.31 8.92 -4.52
CA LYS A 84 18.94 8.69 -4.05
C LYS A 84 18.47 7.28 -4.42
N ILE A 85 17.82 6.61 -3.49
CA ILE A 85 17.28 5.26 -3.67
C ILE A 85 15.78 5.36 -3.92
N VAL A 86 15.36 4.89 -5.09
CA VAL A 86 13.96 4.75 -5.49
C VAL A 86 13.53 3.31 -5.29
N PHE A 87 12.55 3.07 -4.44
CA PHE A 87 11.99 1.74 -4.22
C PHE A 87 10.71 1.53 -5.02
N VAL A 88 10.66 0.46 -5.81
CA VAL A 88 9.54 0.12 -6.70
C VAL A 88 8.96 -1.25 -6.33
N PRO A 89 7.96 -1.30 -5.44
CA PRO A 89 7.23 -2.53 -5.13
C PRO A 89 6.23 -2.83 -6.25
N LEU A 90 6.42 -3.97 -6.93
CA LEU A 90 5.50 -4.41 -7.97
C LEU A 90 4.30 -5.16 -7.36
N GLN A 91 3.16 -5.02 -7.99
CA GLN A 91 1.89 -5.67 -7.65
C GLN A 91 1.68 -6.95 -8.47
N VAL A 92 0.52 -7.56 -8.31
CA VAL A 92 0.08 -8.70 -9.13
C VAL A 92 -0.76 -8.16 -10.29
N GLU A 93 -0.43 -8.56 -11.50
CA GLU A 93 -1.11 -8.10 -12.73
C GLU A 93 -2.61 -8.39 -12.78
N SER A 94 -3.03 -9.45 -12.08
CA SER A 94 -4.44 -9.86 -12.02
C SER A 94 -5.23 -9.18 -10.89
N ASP A 95 -4.57 -8.33 -10.10
CA ASP A 95 -5.21 -7.61 -9.01
C ASP A 95 -6.32 -6.68 -9.52
N THR A 96 -7.43 -6.62 -8.80
CA THR A 96 -8.58 -5.78 -9.13
C THR A 96 -8.19 -4.32 -9.26
N VAL A 97 -7.37 -3.80 -8.33
CA VAL A 97 -6.93 -2.38 -8.37
C VAL A 97 -6.03 -2.07 -9.57
N ILE A 98 -5.27 -3.06 -10.07
CA ILE A 98 -4.49 -2.90 -11.30
C ILE A 98 -5.42 -2.86 -12.51
N LYS A 99 -6.41 -3.73 -12.58
CA LYS A 99 -7.31 -3.81 -13.73
C LYS A 99 -8.21 -2.59 -13.89
N TYR A 100 -8.71 -2.04 -12.80
CA TYR A 100 -9.72 -0.98 -12.85
C TYR A 100 -9.15 0.42 -12.64
N PHE A 101 -8.03 0.58 -11.94
CA PHE A 101 -7.55 1.89 -11.52
C PHE A 101 -6.20 2.29 -12.11
N THR A 102 -5.65 1.50 -13.07
CA THR A 102 -4.50 1.92 -13.87
C THR A 102 -4.95 2.46 -15.23
N TYR A 103 -4.12 3.32 -15.81
CA TYR A 103 -4.37 3.94 -17.12
C TYR A 103 -3.05 4.17 -17.85
N LYS A 104 -3.11 4.34 -19.17
CA LYS A 104 -1.92 4.64 -19.96
C LYS A 104 -1.38 6.04 -19.68
N PRO A 105 -0.05 6.21 -19.65
CA PRO A 105 0.98 5.21 -20.00
C PRO A 105 1.35 4.27 -18.83
N PHE A 106 0.77 4.46 -17.65
CA PHE A 106 1.05 3.71 -16.43
C PHE A 106 0.09 2.53 -16.25
N ASP A 107 -0.18 1.78 -17.30
CA ASP A 107 -0.79 0.47 -17.18
C ASP A 107 0.27 -0.58 -16.76
N TRP A 108 -0.18 -1.78 -16.45
CA TRP A 108 0.73 -2.86 -16.03
C TRP A 108 1.86 -3.13 -17.03
N SER A 109 1.58 -3.07 -18.32
CA SER A 109 2.55 -3.37 -19.39
C SER A 109 3.57 -2.26 -19.58
N GLY A 110 3.18 -0.99 -19.44
CA GLY A 110 4.05 0.17 -19.67
C GLY A 110 4.87 0.59 -18.45
N PHE A 111 4.37 0.30 -17.24
CA PHE A 111 4.98 0.82 -16.02
C PHE A 111 6.46 0.46 -15.87
N LEU A 112 6.83 -0.83 -16.00
CA LEU A 112 8.22 -1.25 -15.85
C LEU A 112 9.14 -0.71 -16.97
N ASP A 113 8.63 -0.52 -18.18
CA ASP A 113 9.40 0.06 -19.27
C ASP A 113 9.73 1.55 -18.95
N ILE A 114 8.74 2.28 -18.44
CA ILE A 114 8.93 3.68 -18.00
C ILE A 114 9.90 3.76 -16.82
N ILE A 115 9.76 2.89 -15.80
CA ILE A 115 10.67 2.88 -14.66
C ILE A 115 12.11 2.56 -15.09
N ASN A 116 12.30 1.64 -16.05
CA ASN A 116 13.63 1.35 -16.60
C ASN A 116 14.22 2.52 -17.38
N ASP A 117 13.39 3.29 -18.10
CA ASP A 117 13.81 4.51 -18.78
C ASP A 117 14.20 5.61 -17.77
N MET A 118 13.40 5.82 -16.71
CA MET A 118 13.76 6.73 -15.61
C MET A 118 15.08 6.33 -14.96
N ALA A 119 15.28 5.04 -14.71
CA ALA A 119 16.53 4.53 -14.14
C ALA A 119 17.75 4.79 -15.04
N PHE A 120 17.56 4.68 -16.36
CA PHE A 120 18.61 5.03 -17.32
C PHE A 120 18.89 6.54 -17.32
N LYS A 121 17.87 7.39 -17.40
CA LYS A 121 18.00 8.85 -17.38
C LYS A 121 18.69 9.35 -16.10
N LEU A 122 18.35 8.76 -14.97
CA LEU A 122 18.83 9.18 -13.64
C LEU A 122 20.00 8.34 -13.08
N ARG A 123 20.65 7.51 -13.90
CA ARG A 123 21.68 6.55 -13.46
C ARG A 123 22.88 7.16 -12.70
N GLN A 124 23.14 8.45 -12.89
CA GLN A 124 24.23 9.14 -12.19
C GLN A 124 23.84 9.53 -10.76
N THR A 125 22.56 9.77 -10.50
CA THR A 125 22.06 10.34 -9.25
C THR A 125 21.10 9.44 -8.48
N HIS A 126 20.56 8.38 -9.12
CA HIS A 126 19.57 7.51 -8.50
C HIS A 126 19.89 6.02 -8.71
N ILE A 127 19.43 5.20 -7.76
CA ILE A 127 19.42 3.74 -7.83
C ILE A 127 17.97 3.28 -7.69
N PHE A 128 17.50 2.44 -8.63
CA PHE A 128 16.15 1.90 -8.61
C PHE A 128 16.17 0.46 -8.11
N LEU A 129 15.52 0.23 -6.96
CA LEU A 129 15.36 -1.09 -6.34
C LEU A 129 13.96 -1.61 -6.61
N VAL A 130 13.86 -2.70 -7.36
CA VAL A 130 12.58 -3.30 -7.74
C VAL A 130 12.35 -4.58 -6.95
N LYS A 131 11.24 -4.64 -6.22
CA LYS A 131 10.80 -5.86 -5.52
C LYS A 131 9.58 -6.42 -6.22
N LYS A 132 9.73 -7.63 -6.76
CA LYS A 132 8.62 -8.36 -7.38
C LYS A 132 7.66 -8.88 -6.30
N HIS A 133 6.36 -8.83 -6.56
CA HIS A 133 5.39 -9.50 -5.70
C HIS A 133 5.58 -11.02 -5.74
N PRO A 134 5.48 -11.73 -4.61
CA PRO A 134 5.69 -13.19 -4.57
C PRO A 134 4.78 -13.98 -5.53
N LEU A 135 3.56 -13.49 -5.73
CA LEU A 135 2.52 -14.14 -6.57
C LEU A 135 2.54 -13.71 -8.05
N SER A 136 3.33 -12.68 -8.43
CA SER A 136 3.36 -12.24 -9.83
C SER A 136 4.04 -13.25 -10.75
N LEU A 137 3.74 -13.18 -12.06
CA LEU A 137 4.37 -13.96 -13.11
C LEU A 137 5.89 -13.69 -13.17
N LYS A 138 6.63 -14.54 -13.87
CA LYS A 138 8.06 -14.33 -14.09
C LYS A 138 8.27 -13.06 -14.91
N ILE A 139 9.14 -12.19 -14.44
CA ILE A 139 9.58 -11.00 -15.15
C ILE A 139 10.89 -11.33 -15.86
N ALA A 140 10.98 -11.01 -17.14
CA ALA A 140 12.22 -11.11 -17.91
C ALA A 140 13.20 -10.01 -17.48
N LYS A 141 13.91 -10.23 -16.36
CA LYS A 141 14.81 -9.24 -15.75
C LYS A 141 15.88 -8.73 -16.71
N SER A 142 16.30 -9.57 -17.65
CA SER A 142 17.29 -9.21 -18.69
C SER A 142 16.84 -8.07 -19.60
N LYS A 143 15.51 -7.85 -19.73
CA LYS A 143 14.94 -6.72 -20.46
C LYS A 143 15.22 -5.38 -19.73
N TYR A 144 15.33 -5.39 -18.40
CA TYR A 144 15.35 -4.20 -17.55
C TYR A 144 16.73 -3.99 -16.93
N LYS A 145 17.72 -3.68 -17.77
CA LYS A 145 19.16 -3.64 -17.40
C LYS A 145 19.51 -2.52 -16.42
N ASN A 146 18.69 -1.47 -16.33
CA ASN A 146 18.92 -0.33 -15.45
C ASN A 146 18.30 -0.52 -14.05
N LEU A 147 17.56 -1.61 -13.81
CA LEU A 147 16.87 -1.87 -12.57
C LEU A 147 17.58 -2.91 -11.72
N ASN A 148 17.65 -2.64 -10.42
CA ASN A 148 18.20 -3.58 -9.43
C ASN A 148 17.07 -4.40 -8.80
N PHE A 149 16.89 -5.64 -9.25
CA PHE A 149 15.88 -6.53 -8.69
C PHE A 149 16.37 -7.11 -7.36
N ILE A 150 15.69 -6.75 -6.27
CA ILE A 150 15.97 -7.32 -4.94
C ILE A 150 15.18 -8.61 -4.72
N SER A 151 15.58 -9.35 -3.68
CA SER A 151 14.94 -10.62 -3.34
C SER A 151 13.47 -10.43 -2.95
N ASN A 152 12.59 -11.35 -3.37
CA ASN A 152 11.20 -11.38 -2.90
C ASN A 152 11.09 -11.59 -1.38
N LYS A 153 12.15 -12.15 -0.75
CA LYS A 153 12.24 -12.34 0.70
C LYS A 153 12.71 -11.08 1.44
N THR A 154 13.12 -10.02 0.73
CA THR A 154 13.48 -8.74 1.36
C THR A 154 12.29 -8.22 2.17
N ASN A 155 12.54 -7.82 3.41
CA ASN A 155 11.52 -7.22 4.25
C ASN A 155 11.13 -5.84 3.68
N ILE A 156 9.83 -5.56 3.63
CA ILE A 156 9.31 -4.34 3.02
C ILE A 156 9.69 -3.09 3.83
N ILE A 157 9.72 -3.20 5.17
CA ILE A 157 10.13 -2.10 6.05
C ILE A 157 11.60 -1.74 5.80
N ASP A 158 12.47 -2.73 5.65
CA ASP A 158 13.89 -2.46 5.38
C ASP A 158 14.08 -1.77 4.03
N ALA A 159 13.30 -2.17 3.01
CA ALA A 159 13.34 -1.53 1.70
C ALA A 159 12.83 -0.08 1.75
N ILE A 160 11.72 0.18 2.47
CA ILE A 160 11.19 1.53 2.66
C ILE A 160 12.12 2.37 3.53
N SER A 161 12.71 1.80 4.61
CA SER A 161 13.66 2.53 5.45
C SER A 161 14.88 2.99 4.67
N LEU A 162 15.35 2.17 3.73
CA LEU A 162 16.52 2.47 2.92
C LEU A 162 16.24 3.51 1.83
N CYS A 163 15.03 3.54 1.25
CA CYS A 163 14.75 4.41 0.12
C CYS A 163 14.49 5.87 0.51
N ASP A 164 14.70 6.76 -0.45
CA ASP A 164 14.33 8.17 -0.36
C ASP A 164 12.90 8.41 -0.85
N VAL A 165 12.45 7.61 -1.81
CA VAL A 165 11.10 7.69 -2.38
C VAL A 165 10.61 6.31 -2.81
N VAL A 166 9.32 6.06 -2.63
CA VAL A 166 8.63 4.89 -3.18
C VAL A 166 7.90 5.29 -4.44
N VAL A 167 8.00 4.49 -5.51
CA VAL A 167 7.24 4.66 -6.76
C VAL A 167 6.42 3.40 -7.02
N THR A 168 5.12 3.55 -7.17
CA THR A 168 4.22 2.41 -7.41
C THR A 168 3.07 2.80 -8.35
N LEU A 169 2.34 1.83 -8.86
CA LEU A 169 1.05 2.13 -9.51
C LEU A 169 0.06 2.64 -8.46
N ASN A 170 -0.52 1.75 -7.67
CA ASN A 170 -1.49 2.07 -6.61
C ASN A 170 -1.42 1.06 -5.44
N SER A 171 -0.22 0.58 -5.14
CA SER A 171 0.00 -0.45 -4.12
C SER A 171 -0.26 0.07 -2.70
N GLY A 172 -0.83 -0.77 -1.84
CA GLY A 172 -0.87 -0.51 -0.39
C GLY A 172 0.50 -0.27 0.26
N VAL A 173 1.60 -0.62 -0.40
CA VAL A 173 2.96 -0.28 0.04
C VAL A 173 3.20 1.23 0.08
N GLY A 174 2.50 2.01 -0.76
CA GLY A 174 2.53 3.46 -0.69
C GLY A 174 2.00 4.01 0.64
N LEU A 175 0.96 3.38 1.21
CA LEU A 175 0.48 3.73 2.55
C LEU A 175 1.55 3.47 3.62
N TYR A 176 2.27 2.34 3.53
CA TYR A 176 3.38 2.06 4.45
C TYR A 176 4.55 3.05 4.29
N ALA A 177 4.83 3.51 3.07
CA ALA A 177 5.80 4.57 2.86
C ALA A 177 5.40 5.85 3.63
N MET A 178 4.15 6.30 3.48
CA MET A 178 3.63 7.47 4.20
C MET A 178 3.68 7.28 5.72
N ILE A 179 3.28 6.13 6.25
CA ILE A 179 3.37 5.77 7.67
C ILE A 179 4.82 5.92 8.19
N MET A 180 5.80 5.56 7.37
CA MET A 180 7.23 5.67 7.68
C MET A 180 7.82 7.05 7.33
N ASN A 181 6.97 8.05 7.07
CA ASN A 181 7.35 9.41 6.68
C ASN A 181 8.26 9.45 5.43
N LYS A 182 8.00 8.56 4.46
CA LYS A 182 8.69 8.52 3.18
C LYS A 182 7.74 8.98 2.07
N PRO A 183 8.19 9.85 1.15
CA PRO A 183 7.40 10.23 -0.01
C PRO A 183 7.03 9.00 -0.85
N CYS A 184 5.80 9.02 -1.38
CA CYS A 184 5.34 8.03 -2.34
C CYS A 184 4.83 8.75 -3.59
N ILE A 185 5.24 8.27 -4.78
CA ILE A 185 4.71 8.69 -6.06
C ILE A 185 3.86 7.56 -6.60
N ASN A 186 2.55 7.80 -6.73
CA ASN A 186 1.63 6.87 -7.37
C ASN A 186 1.51 7.21 -8.86
N CYS A 187 1.58 6.21 -9.71
CA CYS A 187 1.43 6.35 -11.15
C CYS A 187 0.04 5.91 -11.64
N ALA A 188 -0.88 5.64 -10.71
CA ALA A 188 -2.26 5.25 -10.99
C ALA A 188 -3.18 5.74 -9.86
N ASN A 189 -4.48 5.52 -10.01
CA ASN A 189 -5.46 5.91 -9.01
C ASN A 189 -5.35 5.00 -7.77
N ALA A 190 -5.10 5.59 -6.60
CA ALA A 190 -5.06 4.93 -5.30
C ALA A 190 -6.00 5.63 -4.34
N PHE A 191 -6.65 4.88 -3.45
CA PHE A 191 -7.60 5.42 -2.47
C PHE A 191 -7.00 6.44 -1.50
N TYR A 192 -5.68 6.53 -1.45
CA TYR A 192 -4.92 7.47 -0.62
C TYR A 192 -4.25 8.60 -1.43
N ASN A 193 -4.68 8.84 -2.69
CA ASN A 193 -4.15 9.94 -3.51
C ASN A 193 -4.75 11.29 -3.08
N PHE A 194 -4.09 11.94 -2.11
CA PHE A 194 -4.48 13.27 -1.63
C PHE A 194 -3.27 14.18 -1.49
N GLN A 195 -3.49 15.46 -1.75
CA GLN A 195 -2.45 16.47 -1.60
C GLN A 195 -1.89 16.51 -0.15
N GLY A 196 -0.59 16.38 -0.03
CA GLY A 196 0.11 16.33 1.25
C GLY A 196 0.31 14.92 1.79
N LEU A 197 -0.47 13.91 1.38
CA LEU A 197 -0.21 12.51 1.72
C LEU A 197 0.85 11.90 0.79
N ASN A 198 0.73 12.15 -0.51
CA ASN A 198 1.60 11.59 -1.54
C ASN A 198 1.59 12.46 -2.80
N PHE A 199 2.20 11.95 -3.86
CA PHE A 199 2.29 12.58 -5.17
C PHE A 199 1.69 11.65 -6.22
N GLN A 200 0.98 12.18 -7.20
CA GLN A 200 0.46 11.41 -8.32
C GLN A 200 1.08 11.89 -9.61
N ALA A 201 1.73 10.98 -10.35
CA ALA A 201 2.26 11.23 -11.66
C ALA A 201 1.31 10.67 -12.72
N HIS A 202 0.89 11.48 -13.69
CA HIS A 202 0.00 11.07 -14.77
C HIS A 202 0.74 10.69 -16.05
N ASN A 203 2.02 11.06 -16.15
CA ASN A 203 2.88 10.78 -17.28
C ASN A 203 4.36 10.71 -16.86
N SER A 204 5.20 10.32 -17.82
CA SER A 204 6.64 10.14 -17.59
C SER A 204 7.35 11.43 -17.20
N ASP A 205 6.92 12.58 -17.72
CA ASP A 205 7.57 13.87 -17.45
C ASP A 205 7.25 14.33 -16.01
N GLU A 206 6.03 14.11 -15.54
CA GLU A 206 5.65 14.36 -14.15
C GLU A 206 6.41 13.45 -13.19
N LEU A 207 6.53 12.15 -13.54
CA LEU A 207 7.31 11.21 -12.76
C LEU A 207 8.77 11.65 -12.66
N LEU A 208 9.39 12.02 -13.78
CA LEU A 208 10.76 12.54 -13.80
C LEU A 208 10.91 13.79 -12.93
N ARG A 209 9.98 14.76 -13.06
CA ARG A 209 9.98 15.98 -12.26
C ARG A 209 9.91 15.68 -10.76
N PHE A 210 9.06 14.76 -10.34
CA PHE A 210 8.99 14.37 -8.94
C PHE A 210 10.26 13.68 -8.47
N LEU A 211 10.83 12.76 -9.25
CA LEU A 211 12.05 12.03 -8.87
C LEU A 211 13.25 12.95 -8.61
N VAL A 212 13.37 14.06 -9.34
CA VAL A 212 14.47 15.02 -9.15
C VAL A 212 14.18 16.09 -8.09
N SER A 213 12.94 16.18 -7.61
CA SER A 213 12.53 17.17 -6.61
C SER A 213 12.85 16.72 -5.18
N ASP A 214 12.84 17.68 -4.23
CA ASP A 214 12.82 17.41 -2.80
C ASP A 214 11.37 17.25 -2.33
N LEU A 215 10.90 16.02 -2.27
CA LEU A 215 9.52 15.70 -1.96
C LEU A 215 9.31 15.65 -0.44
N LYS A 216 8.27 16.34 0.05
CA LYS A 216 7.88 16.33 1.46
C LYS A 216 6.39 16.06 1.59
N ILE A 217 6.03 15.18 2.51
CA ILE A 217 4.65 14.88 2.87
C ILE A 217 4.27 15.61 4.16
N ASP A 218 3.00 15.87 4.33
CA ASP A 218 2.45 16.39 5.59
C ASP A 218 2.15 15.21 6.54
N TYR A 219 3.08 14.94 7.43
CA TYR A 219 2.94 13.82 8.36
C TYR A 219 1.73 13.98 9.32
N ASN A 220 1.28 15.22 9.60
CA ASN A 220 0.06 15.43 10.38
C ASN A 220 -1.18 14.97 9.59
N LYS A 221 -1.22 15.21 8.28
CA LYS A 221 -2.28 14.65 7.41
C LYS A 221 -2.21 13.11 7.40
N VAL A 222 -1.02 12.52 7.35
CA VAL A 222 -0.86 11.05 7.43
C VAL A 222 -1.47 10.51 8.73
N LEU A 223 -1.16 11.13 9.88
CA LEU A 223 -1.74 10.73 11.17
C LEU A 223 -3.27 10.80 11.17
N LYS A 224 -3.85 11.87 10.62
CA LYS A 224 -5.31 12.01 10.50
C LYS A 224 -5.92 10.92 9.63
N PHE A 225 -5.30 10.62 8.49
CA PHE A 225 -5.77 9.58 7.58
C PHE A 225 -5.72 8.20 8.22
N ILE A 226 -4.59 7.84 8.85
CA ILE A 226 -4.44 6.55 9.56
C ILE A 226 -5.40 6.44 10.75
N TRP A 227 -5.58 7.53 11.50
CA TRP A 227 -6.57 7.57 12.57
C TRP A 227 -7.96 7.26 12.07
N TYR A 228 -8.37 7.91 10.98
CA TYR A 228 -9.68 7.68 10.35
C TYR A 228 -9.84 6.24 9.89
N LEU A 229 -8.87 5.72 9.14
CA LEU A 229 -8.91 4.33 8.67
C LEU A 229 -9.07 3.34 9.83
N LYS A 230 -8.29 3.52 10.90
CA LYS A 230 -8.32 2.64 12.07
C LYS A 230 -9.62 2.74 12.85
N ASN A 231 -10.14 3.94 13.04
CA ASN A 231 -11.20 4.17 14.05
C ASN A 231 -12.59 4.34 13.45
N ASN A 232 -12.70 4.85 12.23
CA ASN A 232 -13.96 5.26 11.64
C ASN A 232 -14.35 4.51 10.36
N PHE A 233 -13.40 3.82 9.70
CA PHE A 233 -13.71 3.18 8.42
C PHE A 233 -13.46 1.66 8.45
N TYR A 234 -12.29 1.21 8.89
CA TYR A 234 -11.99 -0.22 8.82
C TYR A 234 -12.54 -1.02 9.99
N SER A 235 -13.11 -2.16 9.65
CA SER A 235 -13.35 -3.27 10.55
C SER A 235 -12.07 -4.06 10.77
N PHE A 236 -11.96 -4.79 11.87
CA PHE A 236 -10.77 -5.57 12.20
C PHE A 236 -11.14 -6.98 12.59
N GLY A 237 -10.44 -7.97 12.04
CA GLY A 237 -10.71 -9.36 12.31
C GLY A 237 -9.54 -10.26 11.92
N LYS A 238 -9.34 -11.31 12.71
CA LYS A 238 -8.31 -12.32 12.46
C LYS A 238 -8.73 -13.24 11.33
N SER A 239 -7.96 -13.29 10.27
CA SER A 239 -8.21 -14.12 9.11
C SER A 239 -7.60 -15.51 9.26
N TYR A 240 -8.34 -16.54 8.87
CA TYR A 240 -7.90 -17.94 8.83
C TYR A 240 -7.82 -18.40 7.39
N TYR A 241 -6.74 -19.07 7.05
CA TYR A 241 -6.40 -19.45 5.69
C TYR A 241 -6.37 -20.96 5.52
N LYS A 242 -6.88 -21.43 4.38
CA LYS A 242 -6.65 -22.79 3.88
C LYS A 242 -5.90 -22.75 2.56
N LYS A 243 -5.07 -23.77 2.34
CA LYS A 243 -4.43 -23.95 1.05
C LYS A 243 -5.50 -24.35 0.02
N SER A 244 -5.54 -23.65 -1.08
CA SER A 244 -6.38 -23.95 -2.24
C SER A 244 -5.50 -24.06 -3.46
N PHE A 245 -5.92 -24.89 -4.42
CA PHE A 245 -5.19 -25.11 -5.68
C PHE A 245 -6.07 -24.67 -6.85
N ASN A 246 -5.57 -23.80 -7.68
CA ASN A 246 -6.24 -23.37 -8.91
C ASN A 246 -5.20 -23.03 -9.96
N ASN A 247 -5.46 -23.37 -11.22
CA ASN A 247 -4.61 -23.10 -12.37
C ASN A 247 -3.13 -23.50 -12.15
N GLY A 248 -2.90 -24.70 -11.59
CA GLY A 248 -1.54 -25.22 -11.38
C GLY A 248 -0.77 -24.59 -10.22
N ARG A 249 -1.40 -23.78 -9.35
CA ARG A 249 -0.74 -23.09 -8.25
C ARG A 249 -1.50 -23.23 -6.94
N PHE A 250 -0.73 -23.35 -5.84
CA PHE A 250 -1.27 -23.24 -4.50
C PHE A 250 -1.34 -21.77 -4.09
N TYR A 251 -2.45 -21.39 -3.48
CA TYR A 251 -2.65 -20.08 -2.86
C TYR A 251 -3.39 -20.23 -1.53
N ASN A 252 -3.24 -19.24 -0.67
CA ASN A 252 -3.98 -19.19 0.58
C ASN A 252 -5.32 -18.50 0.34
N LYS A 253 -6.41 -19.20 0.62
CA LYS A 253 -7.77 -18.66 0.56
C LYS A 253 -8.26 -18.43 2.00
N VAL A 254 -8.76 -17.23 2.28
CA VAL A 254 -9.46 -16.95 3.52
C VAL A 254 -10.75 -17.78 3.52
N TYR A 255 -11.00 -18.52 4.61
CA TYR A 255 -12.21 -19.30 4.77
C TYR A 255 -13.04 -18.91 5.99
N LYS A 256 -12.44 -18.15 6.92
CA LYS A 256 -13.08 -17.64 8.13
C LYS A 256 -12.40 -16.35 8.55
N ILE A 257 -13.17 -15.41 9.08
CA ILE A 257 -12.68 -14.18 9.71
C ILE A 257 -13.38 -14.08 11.07
N ASP A 258 -12.61 -13.98 12.14
CA ASP A 258 -13.13 -13.68 13.48
C ASP A 258 -12.98 -12.18 13.71
N PHE A 259 -14.06 -11.43 13.48
CA PHE A 259 -14.08 -10.00 13.69
C PHE A 259 -14.09 -9.68 15.19
N TYR A 260 -13.25 -8.73 15.61
CA TYR A 260 -13.25 -8.17 16.95
C TYR A 260 -13.65 -6.67 16.97
N LYS A 261 -13.77 -6.05 15.80
CA LYS A 261 -14.33 -4.71 15.59
C LYS A 261 -15.00 -4.67 14.22
N ILE A 262 -16.26 -4.30 14.17
CA ILE A 262 -16.99 -4.08 12.92
C ILE A 262 -17.40 -2.61 12.84
N VAL A 263 -17.08 -1.97 11.74
CA VAL A 263 -17.50 -0.62 11.38
C VAL A 263 -18.34 -0.73 10.13
N LEU A 264 -19.58 -0.28 10.23
CA LEU A 264 -20.51 -0.19 9.10
C LEU A 264 -20.77 1.28 8.80
N GLU A 265 -21.33 1.56 7.62
CA GLU A 265 -21.81 2.90 7.30
C GLU A 265 -22.70 3.47 8.42
N ASN A 266 -22.62 4.78 8.62
CA ASN A 266 -23.26 5.51 9.71
C ASN A 266 -22.62 5.31 11.10
N GLN A 267 -21.36 4.88 11.15
CA GLN A 267 -20.60 4.72 12.41
C GLN A 267 -21.29 3.78 13.42
N CYS A 268 -22.09 2.84 12.92
CA CYS A 268 -22.66 1.81 13.76
C CYS A 268 -21.55 0.82 14.14
N PHE A 269 -21.08 0.89 15.39
CA PHE A 269 -20.10 -0.04 15.93
C PHE A 269 -20.84 -1.25 16.52
N LEU A 270 -20.62 -2.42 15.97
CA LEU A 270 -21.00 -3.66 16.62
C LEU A 270 -19.80 -4.14 17.46
N ASP A 271 -19.94 -4.07 18.78
CA ASP A 271 -18.98 -4.71 19.69
C ASP A 271 -19.18 -6.21 19.64
N VAL A 272 -18.31 -6.90 18.92
CA VAL A 272 -18.41 -8.35 18.66
C VAL A 272 -18.24 -9.18 19.94
N LYS A 273 -17.70 -8.62 21.03
CA LYS A 273 -17.59 -9.32 22.31
C LYS A 273 -18.95 -9.75 22.89
N ASN A 274 -20.04 -9.17 22.42
CA ASN A 274 -21.41 -9.48 22.85
C ASN A 274 -22.22 -10.30 21.84
N ILE A 275 -21.67 -10.64 20.66
CA ILE A 275 -22.40 -11.39 19.62
C ILE A 275 -22.47 -12.90 19.92
N ASP A 276 -21.60 -13.45 20.78
CA ASP A 276 -21.63 -14.87 21.18
C ASP A 276 -22.90 -15.29 21.96
N LYS A 277 -23.85 -14.38 22.16
CA LYS A 277 -25.13 -14.65 22.86
C LYS A 277 -26.36 -14.66 21.96
N VAL A 278 -26.21 -14.45 20.67
CA VAL A 278 -27.31 -14.62 19.71
C VAL A 278 -27.25 -16.05 19.19
N SER A 279 -27.90 -16.96 19.90
CA SER A 279 -28.21 -18.30 19.39
C SER A 279 -29.20 -18.15 18.23
N TYR A 280 -28.87 -18.67 17.06
CA TYR A 280 -29.79 -18.93 15.97
C TYR A 280 -30.65 -20.14 16.25
#